data_fb78bdafbcf0fd22ef54ed798df7789e
#
_entry.id   fb78bdafbcf0fd22ef54ed798df7789e
#
_cell.length_a   1.000
_cell.length_b   1.000
_cell.length_c   1.000
_cell.angle_alpha   90.00
_cell.angle_beta   90.00
_cell.angle_gamma   90.00
#
_symmetry.space_group_name_H-M   'P 1'
#
loop_
_entity.id
_entity.type
_entity.pdbx_description
1 polymer ?
#
loop_
_entity_poly.entity_id
_entity_poly.type
_entity_poly.pdbx_seq_one_letter_code
_entity_poly.pdbx_strand_id
1 'polypeptide(L)'
;MPEPDSPSLFDAAGPDGSGLVDDPARPLADRLRPRALDDVVGQDQLLAADAPLGRMVASGRLSSIILWGPPGCGKTTIARLLADRTGLVFEQVSATFSGVADLRKVFAAAARRREIGQGTLLFVDEIHRFNRAQQDSFLPYVEDGTVVLVGATTENPSFELNGALLSRCQVMVLRRLDEAALTELLARAESLTGRSLALTEDARTALLSMADGDGRYLLGGEGPLDVEGLRGVITSRAPLYDKSREEHYNLISALHKSMRGSDPDAALYWLARMLGGGEDPLYVARRLVRFASEAWPTRPPSR
;
A
#
# COMPACT_ATOMS: atom_id res chain seq x y z
N MET A 1 -48.44 0.08 1.88
CA MET A 1 -47.53 0.75 0.93
C MET A 1 -46.12 0.55 1.45
N PRO A 2 -45.21 -0.13 0.77
CA PRO A 2 -43.81 -0.21 1.20
C PRO A 2 -43.13 1.11 0.87
N GLU A 3 -42.32 1.60 1.80
CA GLU A 3 -41.46 2.78 1.61
C GLU A 3 -40.41 2.51 0.54
N PRO A 4 -40.04 3.52 -0.26
CA PRO A 4 -39.00 3.36 -1.29
C PRO A 4 -37.64 3.19 -0.62
N ASP A 5 -36.94 2.12 -1.01
CA ASP A 5 -35.53 1.85 -0.66
C ASP A 5 -34.68 3.10 -0.88
N SER A 6 -34.04 3.56 0.17
CA SER A 6 -33.02 4.60 0.08
C SER A 6 -31.82 4.02 -0.68
N PRO A 7 -31.29 4.71 -1.72
CA PRO A 7 -30.14 4.21 -2.46
C PRO A 7 -28.95 4.05 -1.53
N SER A 8 -28.34 2.88 -1.55
CA SER A 8 -27.12 2.57 -0.84
C SER A 8 -26.00 3.50 -1.32
N LEU A 9 -25.17 3.98 -0.40
CA LEU A 9 -23.97 4.80 -0.71
C LEU A 9 -23.02 4.12 -1.70
N PHE A 10 -23.24 2.85 -2.00
CA PHE A 10 -22.46 2.01 -2.93
C PHE A 10 -23.07 1.86 -4.31
N ASP A 11 -24.29 2.36 -4.54
CA ASP A 11 -24.99 2.28 -5.85
C ASP A 11 -24.51 3.35 -6.86
N ALA A 12 -23.57 4.21 -6.51
CA ALA A 12 -23.04 5.25 -7.39
C ALA A 12 -22.01 4.74 -8.43
N ALA A 13 -21.73 3.45 -8.46
CA ALA A 13 -20.97 2.83 -9.55
C ALA A 13 -21.95 2.11 -10.49
N GLY A 14 -22.42 2.80 -11.54
CA GLY A 14 -23.14 2.18 -12.66
C GLY A 14 -22.28 1.08 -13.31
N PRO A 15 -22.89 0.11 -14.00
CA PRO A 15 -22.21 -1.04 -14.60
C PRO A 15 -21.20 -0.69 -15.70
N ASP A 16 -21.16 0.57 -16.15
CA ASP A 16 -20.23 1.04 -17.18
C ASP A 16 -19.31 2.13 -16.58
N GLY A 17 -18.14 1.70 -16.12
CA GLY A 17 -17.09 2.60 -15.62
C GLY A 17 -16.52 3.60 -16.64
N SER A 18 -17.16 3.76 -17.82
CA SER A 18 -16.69 4.61 -18.92
C SER A 18 -17.18 6.07 -18.87
N GLY A 19 -18.17 6.39 -18.03
CA GLY A 19 -18.80 7.73 -18.03
C GLY A 19 -18.19 8.80 -17.13
N LEU A 20 -17.28 8.44 -16.21
CA LEU A 20 -16.74 9.38 -15.17
C LEU A 20 -15.24 9.68 -15.30
N VAL A 21 -14.64 9.34 -16.44
CA VAL A 21 -13.18 9.34 -16.59
C VAL A 21 -12.58 10.75 -16.71
N ASP A 22 -13.35 11.73 -17.14
CA ASP A 22 -12.90 13.11 -17.37
C ASP A 22 -13.55 14.15 -16.43
N ASP A 23 -14.08 13.72 -15.29
CA ASP A 23 -14.59 14.67 -14.31
C ASP A 23 -13.42 15.43 -13.64
N PRO A 24 -13.26 16.75 -13.91
CA PRO A 24 -12.22 17.57 -13.32
C PRO A 24 -12.29 17.66 -11.79
N ALA A 25 -13.46 17.37 -11.20
CA ALA A 25 -13.67 17.39 -9.76
C ALA A 25 -13.04 16.17 -9.04
N ARG A 26 -12.64 15.12 -9.78
CA ARG A 26 -11.99 13.95 -9.18
C ARG A 26 -10.52 14.24 -8.86
N PRO A 27 -10.00 13.70 -7.74
CA PRO A 27 -8.58 13.79 -7.41
C PRO A 27 -7.70 13.33 -8.58
N LEU A 28 -6.60 14.02 -8.83
CA LEU A 28 -5.68 13.73 -9.94
C LEU A 28 -5.17 12.28 -9.89
N ALA A 29 -4.89 11.78 -8.70
CA ALA A 29 -4.48 10.40 -8.48
C ALA A 29 -5.51 9.36 -8.97
N ASP A 30 -6.82 9.68 -8.91
CA ASP A 30 -7.86 8.80 -9.44
C ASP A 30 -7.99 8.92 -10.96
N ARG A 31 -7.85 10.14 -11.51
CA ARG A 31 -7.90 10.39 -12.96
C ARG A 31 -6.73 9.75 -13.69
N LEU A 32 -5.55 9.68 -13.05
CA LEU A 32 -4.31 9.06 -13.57
C LEU A 32 -4.20 7.57 -13.28
N ARG A 33 -5.23 6.97 -12.69
CA ARG A 33 -5.20 5.54 -12.39
C ARG A 33 -5.01 4.74 -13.69
N PRO A 34 -4.02 3.85 -13.78
CA PRO A 34 -3.79 2.99 -14.92
C PRO A 34 -5.05 2.24 -15.37
N ARG A 35 -5.25 2.13 -16.68
CA ARG A 35 -6.37 1.41 -17.30
C ARG A 35 -5.99 0.02 -17.80
N ALA A 36 -4.69 -0.23 -17.94
CA ALA A 36 -4.14 -1.53 -18.30
C ALA A 36 -2.99 -1.89 -17.36
N LEU A 37 -2.67 -3.20 -17.25
CA LEU A 37 -1.54 -3.65 -16.43
C LEU A 37 -0.21 -3.11 -16.95
N ASP A 38 -0.08 -2.93 -18.27
CA ASP A 38 1.09 -2.39 -18.94
C ASP A 38 1.31 -0.89 -18.61
N ASP A 39 0.27 -0.19 -18.15
CA ASP A 39 0.37 1.21 -17.72
C ASP A 39 0.85 1.38 -16.28
N VAL A 40 0.96 0.29 -15.53
CA VAL A 40 1.40 0.33 -14.12
C VAL A 40 2.91 0.49 -14.08
N VAL A 41 3.38 1.59 -13.50
CA VAL A 41 4.81 1.91 -13.40
C VAL A 41 5.46 1.33 -12.15
N GLY A 42 6.74 1.00 -12.24
CA GLY A 42 7.59 0.64 -11.09
C GLY A 42 7.30 -0.72 -10.46
N GLN A 43 6.55 -1.62 -11.15
CA GLN A 43 6.24 -2.97 -10.64
C GLN A 43 6.55 -4.08 -11.67
N ASP A 44 7.50 -3.85 -12.55
CA ASP A 44 7.87 -4.79 -13.64
C ASP A 44 8.24 -6.17 -13.13
N GLN A 45 8.87 -6.26 -11.95
CA GLN A 45 9.24 -7.53 -11.31
C GLN A 45 8.03 -8.43 -10.99
N LEU A 46 6.81 -7.86 -10.98
CA LEU A 46 5.56 -8.61 -10.78
C LEU A 46 4.73 -8.74 -12.05
N LEU A 47 4.73 -7.71 -12.90
CA LEU A 47 3.76 -7.54 -13.99
C LEU A 47 4.32 -7.89 -15.37
N ALA A 48 5.65 -7.92 -15.55
CA ALA A 48 6.25 -8.35 -16.83
C ALA A 48 5.72 -9.73 -17.25
N ALA A 49 5.71 -10.02 -18.53
CA ALA A 49 5.10 -11.24 -19.10
C ALA A 49 5.64 -12.55 -18.48
N ASP A 50 6.92 -12.55 -18.12
CA ASP A 50 7.61 -13.65 -17.44
C ASP A 50 7.58 -13.59 -15.91
N ALA A 51 7.04 -12.50 -15.36
CA ALA A 51 6.90 -12.27 -13.93
C ALA A 51 5.68 -13.01 -13.35
N PRO A 52 5.59 -13.17 -12.01
CA PRO A 52 4.54 -13.98 -11.39
C PRO A 52 3.12 -13.62 -11.78
N LEU A 53 2.74 -12.33 -11.71
CA LEU A 53 1.39 -11.87 -12.06
C LEU A 53 1.18 -11.89 -13.58
N GLY A 54 2.19 -11.53 -14.37
CA GLY A 54 2.12 -11.61 -15.83
C GLY A 54 1.82 -13.02 -16.31
N ARG A 55 2.47 -14.05 -15.74
CA ARG A 55 2.18 -15.47 -16.07
C ARG A 55 0.77 -15.91 -15.65
N MET A 56 0.28 -15.45 -14.48
CA MET A 56 -1.10 -15.75 -14.06
C MET A 56 -2.12 -15.18 -15.03
N VAL A 57 -1.93 -13.92 -15.42
CA VAL A 57 -2.78 -13.25 -16.40
C VAL A 57 -2.73 -13.93 -17.77
N ALA A 58 -1.53 -14.26 -18.26
CA ALA A 58 -1.35 -14.93 -19.55
C ALA A 58 -1.99 -16.32 -19.57
N SER A 59 -2.02 -17.02 -18.43
CA SER A 59 -2.69 -18.33 -18.31
C SER A 59 -4.22 -18.25 -18.13
N GLY A 60 -4.77 -17.03 -17.95
CA GLY A 60 -6.18 -16.81 -17.62
C GLY A 60 -6.58 -17.37 -16.25
N ARG A 61 -5.62 -17.73 -15.40
CA ARG A 61 -5.86 -18.31 -14.08
C ARG A 61 -5.21 -17.48 -12.99
N LEU A 62 -6.03 -16.78 -12.24
CA LEU A 62 -5.59 -16.03 -11.08
C LEU A 62 -5.78 -16.87 -9.82
N SER A 63 -4.70 -17.12 -9.09
CA SER A 63 -4.75 -17.69 -7.73
C SER A 63 -4.92 -16.57 -6.70
N SER A 64 -5.35 -16.94 -5.50
CA SER A 64 -5.41 -15.99 -4.39
C SER A 64 -4.02 -15.48 -4.02
N ILE A 65 -3.91 -14.17 -3.79
CA ILE A 65 -2.65 -13.46 -3.54
C ILE A 65 -2.77 -12.46 -2.39
N ILE A 66 -1.64 -12.18 -1.78
CA ILE A 66 -1.49 -11.06 -0.83
C ILE A 66 -0.53 -10.04 -1.45
N LEU A 67 -1.02 -8.86 -1.72
CA LEU A 67 -0.25 -7.72 -2.20
C LEU A 67 0.34 -6.99 -0.99
N TRP A 68 1.62 -7.20 -0.75
CA TRP A 68 2.35 -6.56 0.35
C TRP A 68 3.25 -5.45 -0.17
N GLY A 69 3.12 -4.26 0.38
CA GLY A 69 3.97 -3.13 0.02
C GLY A 69 3.50 -1.80 0.61
N PRO A 70 4.30 -0.75 0.51
CA PRO A 70 4.04 0.55 1.10
C PRO A 70 2.75 1.19 0.53
N PRO A 71 2.22 2.25 1.17
CA PRO A 71 1.12 3.02 0.61
C PRO A 71 1.50 3.61 -0.75
N GLY A 72 0.52 3.87 -1.61
CA GLY A 72 0.70 4.52 -2.91
C GLY A 72 1.44 3.74 -4.00
N CYS A 73 1.87 2.49 -3.75
CA CYS A 73 2.57 1.65 -4.74
C CYS A 73 1.66 0.93 -5.75
N GLY A 74 0.34 1.15 -5.72
CA GLY A 74 -0.59 0.63 -6.73
C GLY A 74 -1.38 -0.63 -6.38
N LYS A 75 -1.39 -1.12 -5.12
CA LYS A 75 -2.08 -2.36 -4.71
C LYS A 75 -3.54 -2.45 -5.20
N THR A 76 -4.35 -1.45 -4.91
CA THR A 76 -5.78 -1.41 -5.32
C THR A 76 -5.94 -1.34 -6.84
N THR A 77 -5.06 -0.59 -7.51
CA THR A 77 -5.07 -0.45 -8.97
C THR A 77 -4.77 -1.79 -9.63
N ILE A 78 -3.71 -2.47 -9.20
CA ILE A 78 -3.33 -3.79 -9.72
C ILE A 78 -4.48 -4.78 -9.52
N ALA A 79 -5.10 -4.82 -8.34
CA ALA A 79 -6.21 -5.74 -8.06
C ALA A 79 -7.41 -5.54 -9.02
N ARG A 80 -7.78 -4.28 -9.32
CA ARG A 80 -8.85 -3.97 -10.30
C ARG A 80 -8.48 -4.44 -11.71
N LEU A 81 -7.27 -4.10 -12.15
CA LEU A 81 -6.79 -4.49 -13.48
C LEU A 81 -6.66 -6.01 -13.65
N LEU A 82 -6.31 -6.73 -12.57
CA LEU A 82 -6.31 -8.20 -12.57
C LEU A 82 -7.74 -8.75 -12.74
N ALA A 83 -8.73 -8.17 -12.06
CA ALA A 83 -10.13 -8.59 -12.22
C ALA A 83 -10.63 -8.37 -13.65
N ASP A 84 -10.39 -7.17 -14.20
CA ASP A 84 -10.77 -6.82 -15.56
C ASP A 84 -10.13 -7.75 -16.60
N ARG A 85 -8.83 -8.02 -16.43
CA ARG A 85 -8.05 -8.85 -17.35
C ARG A 85 -8.43 -10.34 -17.32
N THR A 86 -8.93 -10.80 -16.16
CA THR A 86 -9.35 -12.20 -15.98
C THR A 86 -10.87 -12.41 -16.08
N GLY A 87 -11.65 -11.36 -16.35
CA GLY A 87 -13.10 -11.42 -16.46
C GLY A 87 -13.80 -11.72 -15.13
N LEU A 88 -13.16 -11.47 -14.01
CA LEU A 88 -13.74 -11.64 -12.67
C LEU A 88 -14.49 -10.38 -12.24
N VAL A 89 -15.61 -10.56 -11.56
CA VAL A 89 -16.30 -9.42 -10.91
C VAL A 89 -15.48 -8.93 -9.75
N PHE A 90 -15.15 -7.64 -9.78
CA PHE A 90 -14.38 -6.99 -8.71
C PHE A 90 -15.30 -6.60 -7.56
N GLU A 91 -15.09 -7.18 -6.39
CA GLU A 91 -15.72 -6.80 -5.12
C GLU A 91 -14.67 -6.27 -4.17
N GLN A 92 -14.94 -5.14 -3.51
CA GLN A 92 -14.00 -4.50 -2.60
C GLN A 92 -14.56 -4.42 -1.19
N VAL A 93 -13.73 -4.84 -0.23
CA VAL A 93 -14.00 -4.74 1.21
C VAL A 93 -12.83 -4.03 1.87
N SER A 94 -13.11 -3.11 2.76
CA SER A 94 -12.09 -2.51 3.63
C SER A 94 -12.18 -3.11 5.02
N ALA A 95 -11.09 -3.72 5.47
CA ALA A 95 -11.05 -4.32 6.81
C ALA A 95 -11.22 -3.29 7.94
N THR A 96 -10.99 -2.00 7.65
CA THR A 96 -11.17 -0.91 8.61
C THR A 96 -12.65 -0.60 8.89
N PHE A 97 -13.51 -0.76 7.87
CA PHE A 97 -14.92 -0.33 7.93
C PHE A 97 -15.92 -1.47 7.86
N SER A 98 -15.49 -2.69 7.52
CA SER A 98 -16.38 -3.82 7.26
C SER A 98 -16.35 -4.83 8.40
N GLY A 99 -17.53 -5.30 8.77
CA GLY A 99 -17.72 -6.33 9.78
C GLY A 99 -18.02 -7.72 9.19
N VAL A 100 -18.25 -8.69 10.07
CA VAL A 100 -18.60 -10.08 9.69
C VAL A 100 -19.90 -10.13 8.86
N ALA A 101 -20.86 -9.25 9.13
CA ALA A 101 -22.12 -9.19 8.38
C ALA A 101 -21.88 -8.80 6.91
N ASP A 102 -20.96 -7.89 6.66
CA ASP A 102 -20.64 -7.43 5.31
C ASP A 102 -19.89 -8.52 4.53
N LEU A 103 -18.95 -9.21 5.19
CA LEU A 103 -18.28 -10.38 4.60
C LEU A 103 -19.28 -11.45 4.18
N ARG A 104 -20.29 -11.76 5.02
CA ARG A 104 -21.33 -12.74 4.69
C ARG A 104 -22.13 -12.33 3.46
N LYS A 105 -22.48 -11.05 3.28
CA LYS A 105 -23.19 -10.55 2.10
C LYS A 105 -22.34 -10.75 0.84
N VAL A 106 -21.06 -10.40 0.91
CA VAL A 106 -20.12 -10.55 -0.22
C VAL A 106 -19.97 -12.03 -0.61
N PHE A 107 -19.76 -12.90 0.36
CA PHE A 107 -19.65 -14.34 0.09
C PHE A 107 -20.93 -14.92 -0.51
N ALA A 108 -22.11 -14.53 -0.01
CA ALA A 108 -23.38 -14.97 -0.58
C ALA A 108 -23.59 -14.44 -2.01
N ALA A 109 -23.15 -13.23 -2.32
CA ALA A 109 -23.18 -12.70 -3.67
C ALA A 109 -22.22 -13.43 -4.60
N ALA A 110 -20.99 -13.72 -4.14
CA ALA A 110 -20.00 -14.48 -4.90
C ALA A 110 -20.48 -15.92 -5.20
N ALA A 111 -21.11 -16.59 -4.23
CA ALA A 111 -21.67 -17.92 -4.42
C ALA A 111 -22.76 -17.94 -5.51
N ARG A 112 -23.68 -16.95 -5.49
CA ARG A 112 -24.72 -16.82 -6.53
C ARG A 112 -24.12 -16.55 -7.92
N ARG A 113 -23.09 -15.72 -8.03
CA ARG A 113 -22.38 -15.48 -9.29
C ARG A 113 -21.73 -16.76 -9.82
N ARG A 114 -21.13 -17.55 -8.93
CA ARG A 114 -20.51 -18.83 -9.30
C ARG A 114 -21.54 -19.81 -9.89
N GLU A 115 -22.77 -19.85 -9.38
CA GLU A 115 -23.85 -20.70 -9.92
C GLU A 115 -24.17 -20.40 -11.39
N ILE A 116 -23.96 -19.16 -11.81
CA ILE A 116 -24.16 -18.73 -13.22
C ILE A 116 -22.85 -18.66 -14.01
N GLY A 117 -21.76 -19.27 -13.47
CA GLY A 117 -20.46 -19.33 -14.16
C GLY A 117 -19.63 -18.05 -14.09
N GLN A 118 -20.00 -17.08 -13.24
CA GLN A 118 -19.27 -15.82 -13.08
C GLN A 118 -18.39 -15.87 -11.82
N GLY A 119 -17.07 -15.72 -12.01
CA GLY A 119 -16.11 -15.69 -10.90
C GLY A 119 -16.07 -14.32 -10.21
N THR A 120 -15.63 -14.31 -8.95
CA THR A 120 -15.48 -13.07 -8.15
C THR A 120 -14.04 -12.93 -7.67
N LEU A 121 -13.43 -11.76 -7.92
CA LEU A 121 -12.20 -11.33 -7.26
C LEU A 121 -12.60 -10.48 -6.06
N LEU A 122 -12.31 -10.98 -4.87
CA LEU A 122 -12.54 -10.25 -3.62
C LEU A 122 -11.27 -9.53 -3.20
N PHE A 123 -11.25 -8.21 -3.37
CA PHE A 123 -10.18 -7.34 -2.89
C PHE A 123 -10.46 -6.92 -1.45
N VAL A 124 -9.51 -7.21 -0.57
CA VAL A 124 -9.58 -6.84 0.86
C VAL A 124 -8.47 -5.86 1.18
N ASP A 125 -8.84 -4.59 1.36
CA ASP A 125 -7.89 -3.55 1.74
C ASP A 125 -7.57 -3.60 3.22
N GLU A 126 -6.28 -3.46 3.57
CA GLU A 126 -5.75 -3.53 4.94
C GLU A 126 -6.14 -4.85 5.65
N ILE A 127 -6.02 -5.99 4.96
CA ILE A 127 -6.47 -7.31 5.42
C ILE A 127 -5.92 -7.70 6.80
N HIS A 128 -4.78 -7.17 7.20
CA HIS A 128 -4.17 -7.38 8.51
C HIS A 128 -5.00 -6.85 9.68
N ARG A 129 -5.94 -5.92 9.42
CA ARG A 129 -6.84 -5.37 10.44
C ARG A 129 -7.97 -6.32 10.82
N PHE A 130 -8.23 -7.33 10.04
CA PHE A 130 -9.15 -8.39 10.45
C PHE A 130 -8.52 -9.26 11.53
N ASN A 131 -9.31 -9.57 12.56
CA ASN A 131 -8.90 -10.54 13.58
C ASN A 131 -8.86 -11.98 13.01
N ARG A 132 -8.27 -12.91 13.77
CA ARG A 132 -8.09 -14.30 13.31
C ARG A 132 -9.40 -14.96 12.88
N ALA A 133 -10.49 -14.78 13.63
CA ALA A 133 -11.78 -15.39 13.28
C ALA A 133 -12.35 -14.83 11.98
N GLN A 134 -12.14 -13.54 11.72
CA GLN A 134 -12.52 -12.91 10.44
C GLN A 134 -11.63 -13.42 9.30
N GLN A 135 -10.32 -13.55 9.52
CA GLN A 135 -9.42 -14.15 8.51
C GLN A 135 -9.79 -15.61 8.22
N ASP A 136 -10.14 -16.40 9.23
CA ASP A 136 -10.58 -17.79 9.05
C ASP A 136 -11.88 -17.88 8.24
N SER A 137 -12.73 -16.86 8.28
CA SER A 137 -13.99 -16.87 7.50
C SER A 137 -13.79 -16.83 5.99
N PHE A 138 -12.61 -16.47 5.49
CA PHE A 138 -12.28 -16.52 4.06
C PHE A 138 -11.94 -17.95 3.59
N LEU A 139 -11.44 -18.81 4.47
CA LEU A 139 -10.86 -20.11 4.11
C LEU A 139 -11.79 -20.98 3.26
N PRO A 140 -13.06 -21.22 3.64
CA PRO A 140 -13.95 -22.06 2.85
C PRO A 140 -14.12 -21.57 1.41
N TYR A 141 -14.27 -20.25 1.25
CA TYR A 141 -14.57 -19.62 -0.05
C TYR A 141 -13.34 -19.47 -0.95
N VAL A 142 -12.13 -19.44 -0.35
CA VAL A 142 -10.86 -19.48 -1.07
C VAL A 142 -10.54 -20.89 -1.50
N GLU A 143 -10.77 -21.90 -0.62
CA GLU A 143 -10.50 -23.30 -0.89
C GLU A 143 -11.39 -23.88 -2.00
N ASP A 144 -12.67 -23.56 -1.95
CA ASP A 144 -13.61 -24.06 -2.96
C ASP A 144 -13.64 -23.22 -4.24
N GLY A 145 -12.90 -22.11 -4.28
CA GLY A 145 -12.81 -21.21 -5.44
C GLY A 145 -14.06 -20.33 -5.67
N THR A 146 -14.91 -20.15 -4.65
CA THR A 146 -16.04 -19.21 -4.70
C THR A 146 -15.53 -17.79 -4.87
N VAL A 147 -14.40 -17.44 -4.27
CA VAL A 147 -13.70 -16.19 -4.48
C VAL A 147 -12.22 -16.39 -4.77
N VAL A 148 -11.67 -15.56 -5.63
CA VAL A 148 -10.23 -15.34 -5.73
C VAL A 148 -9.91 -14.18 -4.80
N LEU A 149 -9.20 -14.46 -3.71
CA LEU A 149 -8.85 -13.44 -2.72
C LEU A 149 -7.62 -12.65 -3.16
N VAL A 150 -7.73 -11.32 -3.16
CA VAL A 150 -6.60 -10.40 -3.30
C VAL A 150 -6.55 -9.53 -2.05
N GLY A 151 -5.75 -9.95 -1.06
CA GLY A 151 -5.54 -9.15 0.16
C GLY A 151 -4.47 -8.10 -0.06
N ALA A 152 -4.70 -6.87 0.41
CA ALA A 152 -3.70 -5.81 0.42
C ALA A 152 -3.28 -5.49 1.86
N THR A 153 -1.99 -5.28 2.06
CA THR A 153 -1.44 -4.93 3.38
C THR A 153 -0.18 -4.09 3.24
N THR A 154 0.03 -3.20 4.19
CA THR A 154 1.30 -2.49 4.39
C THR A 154 2.20 -3.20 5.42
N GLU A 155 1.62 -4.06 6.24
CA GLU A 155 2.31 -4.82 7.28
C GLU A 155 2.85 -6.14 6.77
N ASN A 156 3.90 -6.68 7.43
CA ASN A 156 4.46 -7.97 7.05
C ASN A 156 3.44 -9.10 7.25
N PRO A 157 2.99 -9.74 6.15
CA PRO A 157 1.92 -10.74 6.22
C PRO A 157 2.29 -11.95 7.09
N SER A 158 3.56 -12.28 7.23
CA SER A 158 4.01 -13.41 8.05
C SER A 158 3.75 -13.23 9.54
N PHE A 159 3.58 -12.00 10.00
CA PHE A 159 3.29 -11.70 11.40
C PHE A 159 1.82 -11.41 11.66
N GLU A 160 1.14 -10.86 10.67
CA GLU A 160 -0.21 -10.30 10.84
C GLU A 160 -1.32 -11.24 10.31
N LEU A 161 -1.00 -12.10 9.35
CA LEU A 161 -1.98 -13.03 8.80
C LEU A 161 -1.82 -14.43 9.38
N ASN A 162 -2.93 -15.14 9.50
CA ASN A 162 -2.89 -16.51 9.98
C ASN A 162 -2.23 -17.44 8.94
N GLY A 163 -1.54 -18.46 9.44
CA GLY A 163 -0.81 -19.40 8.58
C GLY A 163 -1.72 -20.20 7.62
N ALA A 164 -2.99 -20.42 8.01
CA ALA A 164 -3.95 -21.12 7.16
C ALA A 164 -4.32 -20.30 5.92
N LEU A 165 -4.49 -18.97 6.06
CA LEU A 165 -4.74 -18.09 4.95
C LEU A 165 -3.49 -17.92 4.07
N LEU A 166 -2.31 -17.73 4.69
CA LEU A 166 -1.04 -17.61 3.96
C LEU A 166 -0.69 -18.86 3.14
N SER A 167 -1.01 -20.05 3.63
CA SER A 167 -0.74 -21.29 2.88
C SER A 167 -1.57 -21.43 1.59
N ARG A 168 -2.64 -20.63 1.43
CA ARG A 168 -3.55 -20.63 0.28
C ARG A 168 -3.37 -19.42 -0.63
N CYS A 169 -2.51 -18.49 -0.24
CA CYS A 169 -2.25 -17.27 -0.99
C CYS A 169 -0.76 -17.16 -1.35
N GLN A 170 -0.47 -16.62 -2.52
CA GLN A 170 0.90 -16.27 -2.86
C GLN A 170 1.18 -14.82 -2.43
N VAL A 171 2.28 -14.58 -1.73
CA VAL A 171 2.66 -13.23 -1.33
C VAL A 171 3.41 -12.55 -2.48
N MET A 172 2.91 -11.42 -2.93
CA MET A 172 3.49 -10.57 -3.96
C MET A 172 3.98 -9.28 -3.33
N VAL A 173 5.29 -9.06 -3.40
CA VAL A 173 5.94 -7.91 -2.78
C VAL A 173 6.00 -6.74 -3.78
N LEU A 174 5.25 -5.69 -3.49
CA LEU A 174 5.33 -4.44 -4.24
C LEU A 174 6.42 -3.55 -3.66
N ARG A 175 7.17 -2.92 -4.55
CA ARG A 175 8.23 -1.99 -4.15
C ARG A 175 7.70 -0.56 -4.09
N ARG A 176 8.40 0.28 -3.33
CA ARG A 176 8.24 1.74 -3.46
C ARG A 176 8.52 2.13 -4.90
N LEU A 177 7.78 3.11 -5.39
CA LEU A 177 8.07 3.66 -6.71
C LEU A 177 9.43 4.36 -6.66
N ASP A 178 10.29 4.01 -7.59
CA ASP A 178 11.58 4.68 -7.74
C ASP A 178 11.43 6.05 -8.41
N GLU A 179 12.52 6.79 -8.50
CA GLU A 179 12.52 8.12 -9.08
C GLU A 179 12.07 8.12 -10.55
N ALA A 180 12.42 7.08 -11.31
CA ALA A 180 12.01 6.95 -12.71
C ALA A 180 10.48 6.77 -12.82
N ALA A 181 9.90 5.89 -12.01
CA ALA A 181 8.46 5.67 -11.95
C ALA A 181 7.68 6.91 -11.50
N LEU A 182 8.19 7.62 -10.49
CA LEU A 182 7.60 8.88 -10.02
C LEU A 182 7.68 9.98 -11.09
N THR A 183 8.80 10.08 -11.80
CA THR A 183 8.98 11.04 -12.91
C THR A 183 7.99 10.75 -14.04
N GLU A 184 7.77 9.49 -14.37
CA GLU A 184 6.78 9.09 -15.36
C GLU A 184 5.36 9.43 -14.94
N LEU A 185 4.98 9.20 -13.67
CA LEU A 185 3.69 9.62 -13.14
C LEU A 185 3.50 11.14 -13.23
N LEU A 186 4.53 11.91 -12.96
CA LEU A 186 4.51 13.36 -13.06
C LEU A 186 4.31 13.81 -14.52
N ALA A 187 5.02 13.21 -15.47
CA ALA A 187 4.85 13.50 -16.91
C ALA A 187 3.43 13.15 -17.40
N ARG A 188 2.87 12.05 -16.94
CA ARG A 188 1.46 11.68 -17.22
C ARG A 188 0.48 12.70 -16.64
N ALA A 189 0.76 13.25 -15.45
CA ALA A 189 -0.05 14.30 -14.83
C ALA A 189 -0.02 15.60 -15.64
N GLU A 190 1.17 16.01 -16.09
CA GLU A 190 1.35 17.17 -16.97
C GLU A 190 0.59 17.01 -18.29
N SER A 191 0.70 15.84 -18.90
CA SER A 191 -0.02 15.52 -20.14
C SER A 191 -1.54 15.57 -19.97
N LEU A 192 -2.07 14.98 -18.89
CA LEU A 192 -3.51 14.94 -18.64
C LEU A 192 -4.09 16.32 -18.34
N THR A 193 -3.35 17.16 -17.63
CA THR A 193 -3.80 18.51 -17.24
C THR A 193 -3.59 19.54 -18.36
N GLY A 194 -2.83 19.19 -19.40
CA GLY A 194 -2.44 20.12 -20.46
C GLY A 194 -1.57 21.28 -19.97
N ARG A 195 -1.03 21.18 -18.77
CA ARG A 195 -0.19 22.19 -18.11
C ARG A 195 1.13 21.56 -17.73
N SER A 196 2.24 22.14 -18.19
CA SER A 196 3.52 21.89 -17.56
C SER A 196 3.39 22.38 -16.10
N LEU A 197 3.68 21.51 -15.15
CA LEU A 197 3.87 21.95 -13.78
C LEU A 197 5.09 22.87 -13.83
N ALA A 198 4.89 24.17 -13.56
CA ALA A 198 5.96 25.17 -13.62
C ALA A 198 6.97 24.95 -12.46
N LEU A 199 7.52 23.74 -12.40
CA LEU A 199 8.50 23.31 -11.42
C LEU A 199 9.89 23.57 -11.97
N THR A 200 10.73 24.25 -11.19
CA THR A 200 12.17 24.23 -11.46
C THR A 200 12.72 22.82 -11.25
N GLU A 201 13.88 22.49 -11.80
CA GLU A 201 14.51 21.18 -11.59
C GLU A 201 14.72 20.88 -10.08
N ASP A 202 15.12 21.88 -9.31
CA ASP A 202 15.27 21.76 -7.85
C ASP A 202 13.94 21.46 -7.16
N ALA A 203 12.85 22.11 -7.58
CA ALA A 203 11.51 21.86 -7.05
C ALA A 203 10.98 20.48 -7.45
N ARG A 204 11.28 20.01 -8.67
CA ARG A 204 10.95 18.68 -9.15
C ARG A 204 11.68 17.62 -8.34
N THR A 205 12.99 17.76 -8.16
CA THR A 205 13.80 16.86 -7.34
C THR A 205 13.33 16.82 -5.88
N ALA A 206 13.00 17.97 -5.31
CA ALA A 206 12.46 18.04 -3.96
C ALA A 206 11.10 17.33 -3.83
N LEU A 207 10.20 17.51 -4.80
CA LEU A 207 8.88 16.86 -4.83
C LEU A 207 9.01 15.34 -4.93
N LEU A 208 9.87 14.82 -5.81
CA LEU A 208 10.14 13.40 -5.98
C LEU A 208 10.72 12.79 -4.68
N SER A 209 11.68 13.48 -4.07
CA SER A 209 12.27 13.07 -2.78
C SER A 209 11.24 13.03 -1.65
N MET A 210 10.31 14.01 -1.62
CA MET A 210 9.25 14.08 -0.61
C MET A 210 8.17 13.03 -0.78
N ALA A 211 7.89 12.61 -2.02
CA ALA A 211 6.93 11.56 -2.31
C ALA A 211 7.38 10.21 -1.74
N ASP A 212 8.69 10.00 -1.55
CA ASP A 212 9.27 8.80 -0.92
C ASP A 212 8.65 7.50 -1.47
N GLY A 213 8.44 7.44 -2.79
CA GLY A 213 7.86 6.29 -3.47
C GLY A 213 6.34 6.15 -3.38
N ASP A 214 5.62 7.13 -2.83
CA ASP A 214 4.16 7.16 -2.77
C ASP A 214 3.59 7.97 -3.95
N GLY A 215 3.13 7.27 -4.99
CA GLY A 215 2.52 7.91 -6.18
C GLY A 215 1.22 8.65 -5.87
N ARG A 216 0.47 8.26 -4.85
CA ARG A 216 -0.76 8.97 -4.45
C ARG A 216 -0.41 10.32 -3.81
N TYR A 217 0.62 10.35 -3.00
CA TYR A 217 1.11 11.59 -2.40
C TYR A 217 1.62 12.55 -3.48
N LEU A 218 2.42 12.04 -4.43
CA LEU A 218 2.94 12.82 -5.55
C LEU A 218 1.83 13.55 -6.32
N LEU A 219 0.68 12.88 -6.52
CA LEU A 219 -0.43 13.37 -7.32
C LEU A 219 -1.51 14.10 -6.51
N GLY A 220 -1.39 14.14 -5.19
CA GLY A 220 -2.40 14.71 -4.29
C GLY A 220 -2.24 16.22 -4.02
N GLY A 221 -1.21 16.87 -4.54
CA GLY A 221 -0.98 18.31 -4.38
C GLY A 221 -1.97 19.15 -5.19
N GLU A 222 -2.69 20.07 -4.54
CA GLU A 222 -3.56 21.05 -5.19
C GLU A 222 -2.78 22.34 -5.46
N GLY A 223 -2.67 22.74 -6.73
CA GLY A 223 -2.18 24.07 -7.15
C GLY A 223 -0.78 24.11 -7.78
N PRO A 224 -0.35 25.29 -8.28
CA PRO A 224 1.00 25.50 -8.79
C PRO A 224 1.99 25.43 -7.63
N LEU A 225 2.81 24.39 -7.61
CA LEU A 225 3.84 24.18 -6.60
C LEU A 225 5.14 24.87 -7.05
N ASP A 226 5.34 26.10 -6.60
CA ASP A 226 6.68 26.67 -6.52
C ASP A 226 7.39 26.18 -5.24
N VAL A 227 8.66 26.53 -5.06
CA VAL A 227 9.43 26.13 -3.88
C VAL A 227 8.78 26.59 -2.57
N GLU A 228 8.00 27.66 -2.60
CA GLU A 228 7.31 28.26 -1.45
C GLU A 228 5.99 27.56 -1.14
N GLY A 229 5.24 27.16 -2.16
CA GLY A 229 4.06 26.29 -2.06
C GLY A 229 4.45 24.88 -1.58
N LEU A 230 5.59 24.34 -2.05
CA LEU A 230 6.20 23.11 -1.53
C LEU A 230 6.53 23.22 -0.03
N ARG A 231 7.06 24.34 0.43
CA ARG A 231 7.31 24.55 1.87
C ARG A 231 6.03 24.51 2.71
N GLY A 232 4.93 25.05 2.18
CA GLY A 232 3.60 24.95 2.83
C GLY A 232 3.10 23.50 2.94
N VAL A 233 3.32 22.69 1.93
CA VAL A 233 3.00 21.26 1.93
C VAL A 233 3.95 20.48 2.86
N ILE A 234 5.24 20.83 2.90
CA ILE A 234 6.26 20.24 3.79
C ILE A 234 5.89 20.44 5.26
N THR A 235 5.40 21.65 5.62
CA THR A 235 5.08 21.97 7.02
C THR A 235 3.85 21.20 7.54
N SER A 236 3.02 20.67 6.64
CA SER A 236 1.81 19.90 7.00
C SER A 236 2.04 18.38 7.09
N ARG A 237 3.19 17.86 6.63
CA ARG A 237 3.49 16.44 6.73
C ARG A 237 4.19 16.15 8.07
N ALA A 238 3.47 15.52 8.98
CA ALA A 238 4.15 14.75 10.00
C ALA A 238 5.02 13.69 9.28
N PRO A 239 6.31 13.52 9.64
CA PRO A 239 7.12 12.46 9.07
C PRO A 239 6.31 11.16 9.13
N LEU A 240 6.15 10.47 8.00
CA LEU A 240 5.56 9.13 7.97
C LEU A 240 6.52 8.20 8.71
N TYR A 241 6.45 8.26 10.03
CA TYR A 241 7.02 7.26 10.89
C TYR A 241 6.05 6.09 10.83
N ASP A 242 6.39 5.14 9.97
CA ASP A 242 5.70 3.88 9.97
C ASP A 242 5.99 3.18 11.30
N LYS A 243 4.97 3.17 12.18
CA LYS A 243 4.99 2.39 13.43
C LYS A 243 5.00 0.88 13.15
N SER A 244 4.98 0.48 11.87
CA SER A 244 5.14 -0.91 11.49
C SER A 244 6.57 -1.36 11.84
N ARG A 245 6.63 -2.42 12.57
CA ARG A 245 7.80 -2.98 13.26
C ARG A 245 9.08 -3.08 12.41
N GLU A 246 9.04 -3.15 11.10
CA GLU A 246 10.23 -3.34 10.25
C GLU A 246 11.08 -2.07 10.11
N GLU A 247 10.50 -0.90 9.82
CA GLU A 247 11.28 0.35 9.79
C GLU A 247 11.82 0.70 11.18
N HIS A 248 11.00 0.47 12.21
CA HIS A 248 11.40 0.61 13.60
C HIS A 248 12.61 -0.28 13.95
N TYR A 249 12.60 -1.57 13.55
CA TYR A 249 13.74 -2.46 13.76
C TYR A 249 14.96 -2.06 12.91
N ASN A 250 14.75 -1.56 11.71
CA ASN A 250 15.82 -1.09 10.84
C ASN A 250 16.50 0.16 11.38
N LEU A 251 15.72 1.13 11.87
CA LEU A 251 16.26 2.38 12.43
C LEU A 251 17.01 2.14 13.73
N ILE A 252 16.47 1.34 14.66
CA ILE A 252 17.19 0.99 15.90
C ILE A 252 18.42 0.15 15.62
N SER A 253 18.39 -0.72 14.63
CA SER A 253 19.55 -1.50 14.18
C SER A 253 20.62 -0.61 13.56
N ALA A 254 20.23 0.37 12.74
CA ALA A 254 21.14 1.35 12.16
C ALA A 254 21.81 2.21 13.25
N LEU A 255 21.03 2.70 14.23
CA LEU A 255 21.55 3.41 15.40
C LEU A 255 22.57 2.57 16.16
N HIS A 256 22.25 1.31 16.48
CA HIS A 256 23.18 0.42 17.18
C HIS A 256 24.44 0.11 16.36
N LYS A 257 24.34 -0.03 15.03
CA LYS A 257 25.50 -0.24 14.14
C LYS A 257 26.41 0.98 14.12
N SER A 258 25.85 2.18 14.03
CA SER A 258 26.62 3.43 14.09
C SER A 258 27.35 3.58 15.41
N MET A 259 26.69 3.27 16.52
CA MET A 259 27.30 3.30 17.85
C MET A 259 28.44 2.28 18.01
N ARG A 260 28.26 1.04 17.49
CA ARG A 260 29.34 0.02 17.48
C ARG A 260 30.50 0.43 16.60
N GLY A 261 30.22 1.13 15.49
CA GLY A 261 31.24 1.67 14.60
C GLY A 261 31.93 2.92 15.13
N SER A 262 31.54 3.43 16.32
CA SER A 262 32.04 4.68 16.90
C SER A 262 31.87 5.88 15.95
N ASP A 263 30.75 5.91 15.21
CA ASP A 263 30.38 7.00 14.34
C ASP A 263 29.28 7.87 15.01
N PRO A 264 29.69 8.97 15.68
CA PRO A 264 28.74 9.80 16.42
C PRO A 264 27.80 10.57 15.53
N ASP A 265 28.20 10.98 14.34
CA ASP A 265 27.37 11.74 13.41
C ASP A 265 26.25 10.88 12.85
N ALA A 266 26.57 9.66 12.42
CA ALA A 266 25.55 8.70 11.99
C ALA A 266 24.62 8.29 13.14
N ALA A 267 25.15 8.11 14.36
CA ALA A 267 24.33 7.78 15.53
C ALA A 267 23.34 8.90 15.87
N LEU A 268 23.78 10.17 15.86
CA LEU A 268 22.91 11.32 16.06
C LEU A 268 21.88 11.48 14.95
N TYR A 269 22.26 11.22 13.71
CA TYR A 269 21.33 11.24 12.57
C TYR A 269 20.18 10.23 12.75
N TRP A 270 20.50 8.97 13.07
CA TRP A 270 19.48 7.94 13.26
C TRP A 270 18.60 8.22 14.48
N LEU A 271 19.20 8.72 15.58
CA LEU A 271 18.47 9.13 16.77
C LEU A 271 17.48 10.26 16.46
N ALA A 272 17.94 11.32 15.78
CA ALA A 272 17.10 12.45 15.40
C ALA A 272 15.97 12.01 14.47
N ARG A 273 16.25 11.10 13.53
CA ARG A 273 15.24 10.53 12.62
C ARG A 273 14.18 9.72 13.35
N MET A 274 14.55 8.92 14.35
CA MET A 274 13.60 8.18 15.19
C MET A 274 12.70 9.11 16.00
N LEU A 275 13.30 10.09 16.69
CA LEU A 275 12.55 11.05 17.51
C LEU A 275 11.67 11.97 16.66
N GLY A 276 12.17 12.45 15.52
CA GLY A 276 11.43 13.26 14.57
C GLY A 276 10.28 12.48 13.90
N GLY A 277 10.42 11.17 13.77
CA GLY A 277 9.37 10.25 13.32
C GLY A 277 8.29 9.94 14.37
N GLY A 278 8.43 10.42 15.60
CA GLY A 278 7.46 10.20 16.68
C GLY A 278 7.66 8.92 17.48
N GLU A 279 8.90 8.36 17.48
CA GLU A 279 9.24 7.23 18.34
C GLU A 279 9.16 7.65 19.82
N ASP A 280 8.70 6.72 20.68
CA ASP A 280 8.69 6.96 22.12
C ASP A 280 10.12 7.16 22.66
N PRO A 281 10.46 8.35 23.19
CA PRO A 281 11.79 8.62 23.73
C PRO A 281 12.20 7.63 24.82
N LEU A 282 11.24 7.10 25.60
CA LEU A 282 11.51 6.11 26.64
C LEU A 282 11.87 4.74 26.05
N TYR A 283 11.28 4.40 24.89
CA TYR A 283 11.68 3.20 24.17
C TYR A 283 13.13 3.32 23.66
N VAL A 284 13.46 4.43 23.01
CA VAL A 284 14.82 4.70 22.52
C VAL A 284 15.81 4.67 23.68
N ALA A 285 15.52 5.36 24.78
CA ALA A 285 16.36 5.37 25.98
C ALA A 285 16.60 3.96 26.55
N ARG A 286 15.56 3.14 26.65
CA ARG A 286 15.69 1.73 27.10
C ARG A 286 16.62 0.92 26.19
N ARG A 287 16.56 1.13 24.87
CA ARG A 287 17.43 0.45 23.90
C ARG A 287 18.86 0.91 24.00
N LEU A 288 19.10 2.21 24.23
CA LEU A 288 20.45 2.75 24.45
C LEU A 288 21.09 2.24 25.76
N VAL A 289 20.31 2.17 26.85
CA VAL A 289 20.76 1.60 28.11
C VAL A 289 21.15 0.13 27.94
N ARG A 290 20.30 -0.64 27.26
CA ARG A 290 20.60 -2.05 26.98
C ARG A 290 21.85 -2.20 26.11
N PHE A 291 22.01 -1.40 25.09
CA PHE A 291 23.21 -1.38 24.25
C PHE A 291 24.46 -1.07 25.09
N ALA A 292 24.40 -0.06 25.95
CA ALA A 292 25.51 0.30 26.81
C ALA A 292 25.89 -0.85 27.79
N SER A 293 24.88 -1.58 28.30
CA SER A 293 25.13 -2.73 29.19
C SER A 293 25.72 -3.94 28.47
N GLU A 294 25.43 -4.12 27.19
CA GLU A 294 25.94 -5.22 26.35
C GLU A 294 27.31 -4.88 25.73
N ALA A 295 27.55 -3.61 25.37
CA ALA A 295 28.75 -3.16 24.68
C ALA A 295 29.87 -2.78 25.61
N TRP A 296 29.61 -2.52 26.90
CA TRP A 296 30.56 -2.14 27.89
C TRP A 296 30.74 -3.27 28.93
N PRO A 297 31.68 -4.20 28.71
CA PRO A 297 31.98 -5.19 29.74
C PRO A 297 32.42 -4.43 30.99
N THR A 298 31.70 -4.62 32.09
CA THR A 298 32.06 -4.09 33.39
C THR A 298 33.48 -4.56 33.68
N ARG A 299 34.44 -3.62 33.60
CA ARG A 299 35.83 -3.87 34.04
C ARG A 299 35.75 -4.26 35.53
N PRO A 300 36.21 -5.45 35.92
CA PRO A 300 36.24 -5.75 37.35
C PRO A 300 37.09 -4.70 38.08
N PRO A 301 36.73 -4.30 39.30
CA PRO A 301 37.50 -3.34 40.05
C PRO A 301 38.94 -3.89 40.20
N SER A 302 39.90 -3.09 39.77
CA SER A 302 41.32 -3.37 39.99
C SER A 302 41.57 -3.50 41.50
N ARG A 303 42.03 -4.68 41.90
CA ARG A 303 42.56 -4.89 43.25
C ARG A 303 43.84 -4.08 43.45
#